data_fd544b06db0ac77cfc22e321e5527658
#
_entry.id   fd544b06db0ac77cfc22e321e5527658
#
_cell.length_a   1.000
_cell.length_b   1.000
_cell.length_c   1.000
_cell.angle_alpha   90.00
_cell.angle_beta   90.00
_cell.angle_gamma   90.00
#
_symmetry.space_group_name_H-M   'P 1'
#
loop_
_entity.id
_entity.type
_entity.pdbx_description
1 polymer ?
#
loop_
_entity_poly.entity_id
_entity_poly.type
_entity_poly.pdbx_seq_one_letter_code
_entity_poly.pdbx_strand_id
1 'polypeptide(L)'
;FMAEVLSQEEIDALLSALSSGDVEPETIDSVEEDIHKVKQYDFKTPQKFSKDHIRTLEKVHTKFARLISNYLTMQTRKSVKVNVENVEQVPYEEFIRSIPNPTIISYFKLHPMQGNIVMELNPEFGFQILDLLLGGFGVKRGIDKDLTEIEKNILSKVCREIIEQLESGWSEIMEVTPEFESLDTNPTANQTLAPNEPVALISFLVEFGEDSTYINLCIPYLSIEKLLDKLVVEYWLRSSDDEDEEDLVEIIKGTIQPVELKIKAELGKTQINVEEFLDLVVGDVLKLDTKTK
;
A
#
# COMPACT_ATOMS: atom_id res chain seq x y z
N PHE A 1 -18.57 -19.02 -15.68
CA PHE A 1 -17.78 -20.12 -15.12
C PHE A 1 -18.14 -21.39 -15.87
N MET A 2 -17.36 -21.74 -16.87
CA MET A 2 -17.32 -23.10 -17.40
C MET A 2 -16.01 -23.69 -16.91
N ALA A 3 -16.07 -24.57 -15.94
CA ALA A 3 -14.99 -25.49 -15.67
C ALA A 3 -14.81 -26.31 -16.94
N GLU A 4 -13.65 -26.25 -17.58
CA GLU A 4 -13.27 -27.19 -18.61
C GLU A 4 -13.23 -28.57 -17.95
N VAL A 5 -14.28 -29.34 -18.19
CA VAL A 5 -14.32 -30.74 -17.80
C VAL A 5 -13.40 -31.44 -18.79
N LEU A 6 -12.28 -31.98 -18.31
CA LEU A 6 -11.39 -32.84 -19.10
C LEU A 6 -12.20 -33.84 -19.88
N SER A 7 -11.90 -33.98 -21.18
CA SER A 7 -12.59 -34.92 -22.03
C SER A 7 -12.34 -36.37 -21.54
N GLN A 8 -13.29 -37.27 -21.77
CA GLN A 8 -13.19 -38.67 -21.38
C GLN A 8 -11.99 -39.36 -21.97
N GLU A 9 -11.55 -38.93 -23.16
CA GLU A 9 -10.34 -39.41 -23.84
C GLU A 9 -9.05 -38.95 -23.12
N GLU A 10 -9.01 -37.75 -22.53
CA GLU A 10 -7.87 -37.23 -21.73
C GLU A 10 -7.78 -37.94 -20.38
N ILE A 11 -8.91 -38.27 -19.76
CA ILE A 11 -8.96 -39.04 -18.50
C ILE A 11 -8.46 -40.48 -18.75
N ASP A 12 -8.88 -41.12 -19.85
CA ASP A 12 -8.44 -42.46 -20.18
C ASP A 12 -6.95 -42.52 -20.61
N ALA A 13 -6.44 -41.49 -21.25
CA ALA A 13 -5.01 -41.34 -21.54
C ALA A 13 -4.15 -41.21 -20.25
N LEU A 14 -4.61 -40.39 -19.29
CA LEU A 14 -3.95 -40.23 -17.99
C LEU A 14 -3.98 -41.51 -17.15
N LEU A 15 -5.11 -42.22 -17.14
CA LEU A 15 -5.23 -43.51 -16.44
C LEU A 15 -4.36 -44.60 -17.09
N SER A 16 -4.24 -44.59 -18.42
CA SER A 16 -3.36 -45.51 -19.15
C SER A 16 -1.87 -45.24 -18.89
N ALA A 17 -1.47 -43.97 -18.81
CA ALA A 17 -0.11 -43.57 -18.46
C ALA A 17 0.27 -43.93 -17.02
N LEU A 18 -0.67 -43.78 -16.07
CA LEU A 18 -0.51 -44.17 -14.67
C LEU A 18 -0.43 -45.70 -14.48
N SER A 19 -1.14 -46.46 -15.33
CA SER A 19 -1.17 -47.94 -15.23
C SER A 19 0.02 -48.60 -15.87
N SER A 20 0.74 -47.95 -16.78
CA SER A 20 1.95 -48.51 -17.48
C SER A 20 3.23 -48.35 -16.68
N GLY A 21 3.24 -47.62 -15.55
CA GLY A 21 4.39 -47.56 -14.63
C GLY A 21 5.63 -46.83 -15.14
N ASP A 22 5.52 -46.07 -16.25
CA ASP A 22 6.63 -45.40 -16.90
C ASP A 22 6.83 -43.92 -16.50
N VAL A 23 6.19 -43.49 -15.39
CA VAL A 23 6.36 -42.12 -14.88
C VAL A 23 7.10 -42.16 -13.56
N GLU A 24 8.38 -41.87 -13.58
CA GLU A 24 9.15 -41.62 -12.36
C GLU A 24 8.66 -40.37 -11.66
N PRO A 25 8.55 -40.34 -10.30
CA PRO A 25 7.98 -39.22 -9.54
C PRO A 25 8.76 -37.91 -9.69
N GLU A 26 9.97 -37.92 -10.18
CA GLU A 26 10.84 -36.73 -10.30
C GLU A 26 10.52 -35.84 -11.52
N THR A 27 9.69 -36.29 -12.45
CA THR A 27 9.32 -35.50 -13.64
C THR A 27 8.05 -34.65 -13.45
N ILE A 28 7.33 -34.82 -12.37
CA ILE A 28 6.09 -34.04 -12.12
C ILE A 28 6.39 -32.67 -11.51
N ASP A 29 7.45 -32.57 -10.70
CA ASP A 29 7.84 -31.28 -10.08
C ASP A 29 8.48 -30.27 -11.06
N SER A 30 8.98 -30.74 -12.22
CA SER A 30 9.64 -29.83 -13.19
C SER A 30 8.71 -29.29 -14.28
N VAL A 31 7.46 -29.75 -14.34
CA VAL A 31 6.47 -29.28 -15.34
C VAL A 31 5.51 -28.24 -14.74
N GLU A 32 5.45 -28.11 -13.39
CA GLU A 32 4.61 -27.11 -12.75
C GLU A 32 5.21 -25.69 -12.69
N GLU A 33 6.52 -25.52 -12.96
CA GLU A 33 7.16 -24.20 -12.85
C GLU A 33 7.00 -23.28 -14.06
N ASP A 34 6.48 -23.73 -15.20
CA ASP A 34 6.37 -22.91 -16.43
C ASP A 34 4.97 -22.72 -16.97
N ILE A 35 3.93 -23.07 -16.23
CA ILE A 35 2.60 -22.56 -16.55
C ILE A 35 2.54 -21.11 -16.05
N HIS A 36 3.08 -20.19 -16.84
CA HIS A 36 2.72 -18.78 -16.73
C HIS A 36 1.19 -18.71 -16.77
N LYS A 37 0.55 -18.56 -15.61
CA LYS A 37 -0.88 -18.25 -15.52
C LYS A 37 -1.08 -16.93 -16.26
N VAL A 38 -1.36 -17.03 -17.55
CA VAL A 38 -1.77 -15.87 -18.35
C VAL A 38 -3.08 -15.40 -17.77
N LYS A 39 -3.01 -14.44 -16.83
CA LYS A 39 -4.20 -13.76 -16.33
C LYS A 39 -4.74 -12.93 -17.50
N GLN A 40 -5.98 -13.19 -17.86
CA GLN A 40 -6.68 -12.39 -18.86
C GLN A 40 -6.71 -10.94 -18.35
N TYR A 41 -6.03 -10.02 -19.07
CA TYR A 41 -5.97 -8.62 -18.69
C TYR A 41 -7.32 -7.95 -18.97
N ASP A 42 -7.97 -7.48 -17.90
CA ASP A 42 -9.21 -6.72 -18.04
C ASP A 42 -8.87 -5.25 -18.30
N PHE A 43 -9.08 -4.79 -19.54
CA PHE A 43 -8.87 -3.40 -19.95
C PHE A 43 -9.85 -2.42 -19.30
N LYS A 44 -10.92 -2.89 -18.65
CA LYS A 44 -11.88 -2.03 -17.95
C LYS A 44 -11.37 -1.61 -16.59
N THR A 45 -10.48 -2.40 -15.98
CA THR A 45 -9.87 -2.12 -14.68
C THR A 45 -8.35 -2.09 -14.81
N PRO A 46 -7.77 -1.00 -15.36
CA PRO A 46 -6.32 -0.90 -15.54
C PRO A 46 -5.60 -0.97 -14.19
N GLN A 47 -4.53 -1.76 -14.13
CA GLN A 47 -3.67 -1.77 -12.94
C GLN A 47 -2.93 -0.44 -12.84
N LYS A 48 -3.25 0.34 -11.82
CA LYS A 48 -2.63 1.63 -11.50
C LYS A 48 -1.49 1.50 -10.51
N PHE A 49 -1.61 0.56 -9.57
CA PHE A 49 -0.55 0.27 -8.61
C PHE A 49 0.44 -0.73 -9.19
N SER A 50 1.72 -0.39 -9.19
CA SER A 50 2.78 -1.33 -9.52
C SER A 50 2.99 -2.34 -8.38
N LYS A 51 3.71 -3.43 -8.66
CA LYS A 51 4.07 -4.42 -7.62
C LYS A 51 4.88 -3.77 -6.49
N ASP A 52 5.73 -2.80 -6.82
CA ASP A 52 6.55 -2.10 -5.83
C ASP A 52 5.70 -1.18 -4.95
N HIS A 53 4.67 -0.52 -5.53
CA HIS A 53 3.69 0.24 -4.75
C HIS A 53 2.98 -0.65 -3.72
N ILE A 54 2.51 -1.82 -4.14
CA ILE A 54 1.82 -2.78 -3.26
C ILE A 54 2.74 -3.25 -2.13
N ARG A 55 4.00 -3.63 -2.45
CA ARG A 55 4.98 -4.05 -1.44
C ARG A 55 5.30 -2.94 -0.44
N THR A 56 5.43 -1.71 -0.91
CA THR A 56 5.69 -0.56 -0.03
C THR A 56 4.52 -0.32 0.91
N LEU A 57 3.28 -0.34 0.37
CA LEU A 57 2.08 -0.23 1.18
C LEU A 57 1.99 -1.35 2.22
N GLU A 58 2.27 -2.59 1.85
CA GLU A 58 2.28 -3.74 2.77
C GLU A 58 3.22 -3.50 3.96
N LYS A 59 4.46 -3.06 3.70
CA LYS A 59 5.43 -2.82 4.77
C LYS A 59 5.04 -1.67 5.70
N VAL A 60 4.57 -0.55 5.16
CA VAL A 60 4.07 0.58 5.97
C VAL A 60 2.95 0.12 6.88
N HIS A 61 2.00 -0.62 6.32
CA HIS A 61 0.84 -1.08 7.07
C HIS A 61 1.14 -2.25 8.01
N THR A 62 2.26 -2.97 7.83
CA THR A 62 2.76 -3.93 8.83
C THR A 62 3.17 -3.24 10.13
N LYS A 63 3.80 -2.05 10.05
CA LYS A 63 4.09 -1.25 11.25
C LYS A 63 2.81 -0.72 11.89
N PHE A 64 1.90 -0.21 11.08
CA PHE A 64 0.58 0.24 11.54
C PHE A 64 -0.21 -0.88 12.23
N ALA A 65 -0.20 -2.10 11.68
CA ALA A 65 -0.85 -3.27 12.28
C ALA A 65 -0.33 -3.56 13.70
N ARG A 66 1.00 -3.44 13.92
CA ARG A 66 1.58 -3.59 15.27
C ARG A 66 1.11 -2.51 16.24
N LEU A 67 0.98 -1.28 15.77
CA LEU A 67 0.48 -0.17 16.60
C LEU A 67 -0.98 -0.38 16.98
N ILE A 68 -1.84 -0.79 16.04
CA ILE A 68 -3.23 -1.15 16.32
C ILE A 68 -3.30 -2.32 17.32
N SER A 69 -2.47 -3.34 17.13
CA SER A 69 -2.39 -4.52 18.03
C SER A 69 -2.14 -4.09 19.47
N ASN A 70 -1.16 -3.22 19.68
CA ASN A 70 -0.83 -2.66 20.99
C ASN A 70 -1.99 -1.83 21.55
N TYR A 71 -2.54 -0.91 20.75
CA TYR A 71 -3.66 -0.07 21.16
C TYR A 71 -4.86 -0.91 21.59
N LEU A 72 -5.31 -1.85 20.75
CA LEU A 72 -6.46 -2.69 21.04
C LEU A 72 -6.21 -3.58 22.26
N THR A 73 -5.00 -4.14 22.42
CA THR A 73 -4.63 -4.93 23.60
C THR A 73 -4.71 -4.09 24.88
N MET A 74 -4.26 -2.85 24.86
CA MET A 74 -4.37 -1.93 26.00
C MET A 74 -5.81 -1.59 26.34
N GLN A 75 -6.62 -1.27 25.34
CA GLN A 75 -8.02 -0.87 25.51
C GLN A 75 -8.90 -2.03 25.98
N THR A 76 -8.72 -3.21 25.39
CA THR A 76 -9.56 -4.38 25.69
C THR A 76 -9.06 -5.21 26.86
N ARG A 77 -7.81 -4.99 27.31
CA ARG A 77 -7.10 -5.80 28.31
C ARG A 77 -7.04 -7.29 27.94
N LYS A 78 -7.15 -7.60 26.66
CA LYS A 78 -7.02 -8.94 26.09
C LYS A 78 -5.97 -8.93 25.00
N SER A 79 -5.33 -10.06 24.77
CA SER A 79 -4.37 -10.18 23.66
C SER A 79 -5.10 -10.03 22.33
N VAL A 80 -4.76 -8.99 21.57
CA VAL A 80 -5.24 -8.77 20.21
C VAL A 80 -4.01 -8.75 19.32
N LYS A 81 -4.00 -9.57 18.26
CA LYS A 81 -2.97 -9.57 17.25
C LYS A 81 -3.56 -9.06 15.94
N VAL A 82 -2.88 -8.13 15.30
CA VAL A 82 -3.27 -7.58 14.01
C VAL A 82 -2.11 -7.76 13.06
N ASN A 83 -2.36 -8.40 11.92
CA ASN A 83 -1.37 -8.63 10.88
C ASN A 83 -1.94 -8.18 9.53
N VAL A 84 -1.09 -7.73 8.61
CA VAL A 84 -1.50 -7.53 7.23
C VAL A 84 -1.69 -8.91 6.59
N GLU A 85 -2.88 -9.17 6.08
CA GLU A 85 -3.23 -10.42 5.39
C GLU A 85 -3.01 -10.29 3.89
N ASN A 86 -3.52 -9.20 3.31
CA ASN A 86 -3.44 -8.97 1.88
C ASN A 86 -3.40 -7.47 1.56
N VAL A 87 -2.71 -7.13 0.48
CA VAL A 87 -2.74 -5.80 -0.12
C VAL A 87 -2.95 -5.97 -1.62
N GLU A 88 -4.06 -5.51 -2.11
CA GLU A 88 -4.42 -5.65 -3.53
C GLU A 88 -5.09 -4.42 -4.10
N GLN A 89 -5.07 -4.31 -5.42
CA GLN A 89 -5.85 -3.30 -6.12
C GLN A 89 -7.19 -3.88 -6.54
N VAL A 90 -8.27 -3.22 -6.13
CA VAL A 90 -9.64 -3.55 -6.55
C VAL A 90 -10.39 -2.29 -6.99
N PRO A 91 -11.47 -2.38 -7.78
CA PRO A 91 -12.41 -1.27 -7.96
C PRO A 91 -13.15 -0.97 -6.67
N TYR A 92 -13.43 0.31 -6.40
CA TYR A 92 -14.16 0.72 -5.19
C TYR A 92 -15.52 0.02 -5.03
N GLU A 93 -16.23 -0.22 -6.13
CA GLU A 93 -17.51 -0.95 -6.11
C GLU A 93 -17.34 -2.39 -5.59
N GLU A 94 -16.25 -3.06 -5.96
CA GLU A 94 -15.94 -4.42 -5.49
C GLU A 94 -15.70 -4.44 -3.99
N PHE A 95 -14.94 -3.47 -3.45
CA PHE A 95 -14.78 -3.30 -2.01
C PHE A 95 -16.13 -3.10 -1.31
N ILE A 96 -16.98 -2.18 -1.80
CA ILE A 96 -18.31 -1.93 -1.18
C ILE A 96 -19.21 -3.16 -1.22
N ARG A 97 -19.12 -3.98 -2.26
CA ARG A 97 -19.89 -5.24 -2.35
C ARG A 97 -19.34 -6.36 -1.47
N SER A 98 -18.07 -6.32 -1.12
CA SER A 98 -17.42 -7.36 -0.29
C SER A 98 -17.72 -7.22 1.19
N ILE A 99 -18.07 -6.03 1.66
CA ILE A 99 -18.34 -5.75 3.07
C ILE A 99 -19.79 -6.00 3.44
N PRO A 100 -20.07 -6.40 4.71
CA PRO A 100 -21.43 -6.66 5.17
C PRO A 100 -22.26 -5.36 5.23
N ASN A 101 -23.57 -5.50 5.23
CA ASN A 101 -24.51 -4.41 5.45
C ASN A 101 -25.54 -4.85 6.52
N PRO A 102 -25.60 -4.22 7.70
CA PRO A 102 -24.78 -3.06 8.13
C PRO A 102 -23.32 -3.40 8.43
N THR A 103 -22.43 -2.40 8.38
CA THR A 103 -21.02 -2.47 8.76
C THR A 103 -20.61 -1.22 9.52
N ILE A 104 -19.36 -1.13 9.99
CA ILE A 104 -18.81 0.06 10.63
C ILE A 104 -17.80 0.68 9.67
N ILE A 105 -18.18 1.77 9.02
CA ILE A 105 -17.34 2.50 8.07
C ILE A 105 -16.95 3.84 8.66
N SER A 106 -15.65 4.12 8.63
CA SER A 106 -15.06 5.40 9.03
C SER A 106 -14.45 6.09 7.82
N TYR A 107 -14.81 7.36 7.64
CA TYR A 107 -14.25 8.23 6.63
C TYR A 107 -13.28 9.19 7.28
N PHE A 108 -12.10 9.34 6.67
CA PHE A 108 -11.06 10.23 7.18
C PHE A 108 -10.15 10.73 6.06
N LYS A 109 -9.44 11.81 6.32
CA LYS A 109 -8.38 12.34 5.47
C LYS A 109 -7.03 12.04 6.08
N LEU A 110 -6.02 11.92 5.23
CA LEU A 110 -4.64 11.71 5.64
C LEU A 110 -3.76 12.75 4.94
N HIS A 111 -3.61 13.92 5.55
CA HIS A 111 -2.80 14.99 4.96
C HIS A 111 -1.32 14.57 4.85
N PRO A 112 -0.61 14.87 3.74
CA PRO A 112 -0.99 15.74 2.62
C PRO A 112 -1.72 15.03 1.46
N MET A 113 -2.19 13.80 1.65
CA MET A 113 -3.00 13.09 0.64
C MET A 113 -4.31 13.82 0.39
N GLN A 114 -4.85 13.70 -0.81
CA GLN A 114 -6.09 14.36 -1.20
C GLN A 114 -7.23 13.33 -1.24
N GLY A 115 -8.42 13.76 -0.84
CA GLY A 115 -9.61 12.91 -0.83
C GLY A 115 -9.76 12.09 0.45
N ASN A 116 -10.84 11.32 0.50
CA ASN A 116 -11.21 10.52 1.66
C ASN A 116 -10.66 9.10 1.56
N ILE A 117 -10.13 8.63 2.65
CA ILE A 117 -9.73 7.23 2.86
C ILE A 117 -10.84 6.59 3.70
N VAL A 118 -11.06 5.31 3.47
CA VAL A 118 -12.14 4.56 4.12
C VAL A 118 -11.54 3.44 4.94
N MET A 119 -11.93 3.34 6.20
CA MET A 119 -11.62 2.20 7.06
C MET A 119 -12.92 1.48 7.43
N GLU A 120 -12.98 0.21 7.15
CA GLU A 120 -14.08 -0.66 7.53
C GLU A 120 -13.67 -1.56 8.68
N LEU A 121 -14.54 -1.68 9.65
CA LEU A 121 -14.41 -2.55 10.80
C LEU A 121 -15.57 -3.52 10.79
N ASN A 122 -15.28 -4.81 10.82
CA ASN A 122 -16.32 -5.82 10.90
C ASN A 122 -17.24 -5.56 12.10
N PRO A 123 -18.55 -5.52 11.89
CA PRO A 123 -19.51 -5.17 12.94
C PRO A 123 -19.46 -6.10 14.17
N GLU A 124 -19.26 -7.40 13.98
CA GLU A 124 -19.17 -8.35 15.10
C GLU A 124 -18.02 -7.97 16.04
N PHE A 125 -16.88 -7.60 15.45
CA PHE A 125 -15.71 -7.15 16.19
C PHE A 125 -15.95 -5.79 16.86
N GLY A 126 -16.63 -4.86 16.16
CA GLY A 126 -17.03 -3.58 16.74
C GLY A 126 -17.89 -3.75 17.99
N PHE A 127 -18.87 -4.65 17.97
CA PHE A 127 -19.69 -4.96 19.13
C PHE A 127 -18.90 -5.68 20.23
N GLN A 128 -17.94 -6.55 19.91
CA GLN A 128 -17.05 -7.15 20.89
C GLN A 128 -16.20 -6.09 21.62
N ILE A 129 -15.66 -5.12 20.87
CA ILE A 129 -14.91 -3.99 21.45
C ILE A 129 -15.84 -3.18 22.37
N LEU A 130 -17.04 -2.85 21.92
CA LEU A 130 -18.02 -2.12 22.72
C LEU A 130 -18.33 -2.83 24.03
N ASP A 131 -18.62 -4.15 23.97
CA ASP A 131 -18.92 -4.94 25.18
C ASP A 131 -17.77 -4.89 26.18
N LEU A 132 -16.53 -5.03 25.70
CA LEU A 132 -15.32 -4.97 26.53
C LEU A 132 -15.11 -3.59 27.16
N LEU A 133 -15.29 -2.52 26.39
CA LEU A 133 -15.14 -1.15 26.88
C LEU A 133 -16.20 -0.78 27.92
N LEU A 134 -17.37 -1.40 27.83
CA LEU A 134 -18.45 -1.25 28.80
C LEU A 134 -18.32 -2.21 30.00
N GLY A 135 -17.25 -2.97 30.07
CA GLY A 135 -16.97 -3.88 31.21
C GLY A 135 -17.53 -5.29 31.03
N GLY A 136 -17.96 -5.66 29.84
CA GLY A 136 -18.41 -7.03 29.51
C GLY A 136 -17.25 -7.99 29.23
N PHE A 137 -17.59 -9.17 28.74
CA PHE A 137 -16.63 -10.26 28.47
C PHE A 137 -16.18 -10.34 27.00
N GLY A 138 -16.69 -9.46 26.12
CA GLY A 138 -16.42 -9.48 24.68
C GLY A 138 -17.11 -10.64 23.97
N VAL A 139 -18.37 -10.88 24.32
CA VAL A 139 -19.16 -11.96 23.72
C VAL A 139 -19.56 -11.56 22.30
N LYS A 140 -19.30 -12.47 21.36
CA LYS A 140 -19.72 -12.31 19.96
C LYS A 140 -21.25 -12.30 19.90
N ARG A 141 -21.81 -11.22 19.39
CA ARG A 141 -23.26 -11.08 19.19
C ARG A 141 -23.54 -10.93 17.71
N GLY A 142 -24.50 -11.68 17.20
CA GLY A 142 -25.03 -11.45 15.85
C GLY A 142 -25.61 -10.04 15.73
N ILE A 143 -25.45 -9.43 14.55
CA ILE A 143 -25.88 -8.06 14.32
C ILE A 143 -27.29 -8.11 13.74
N ASP A 144 -28.27 -7.91 14.59
CA ASP A 144 -29.68 -7.82 14.17
C ASP A 144 -30.21 -6.38 14.22
N LYS A 145 -29.35 -5.39 14.56
CA LYS A 145 -29.78 -3.99 14.75
C LYS A 145 -28.70 -2.98 14.33
N ASP A 146 -29.16 -1.83 13.92
CA ASP A 146 -28.28 -0.68 13.72
C ASP A 146 -27.69 -0.19 15.04
N LEU A 147 -26.50 0.44 14.95
CA LEU A 147 -25.85 1.08 16.08
C LEU A 147 -26.70 2.23 16.61
N THR A 148 -26.86 2.29 17.92
CA THR A 148 -27.43 3.46 18.59
C THR A 148 -26.44 4.64 18.55
N GLU A 149 -26.90 5.87 18.76
CA GLU A 149 -26.05 7.07 18.79
C GLU A 149 -24.94 6.99 19.86
N ILE A 150 -25.21 6.33 21.00
CA ILE A 150 -24.22 6.12 22.05
C ILE A 150 -23.14 5.15 21.58
N GLU A 151 -23.54 4.04 20.99
CA GLU A 151 -22.62 3.02 20.43
C GLU A 151 -21.77 3.63 19.31
N LYS A 152 -22.38 4.43 18.40
CA LYS A 152 -21.65 5.16 17.36
C LYS A 152 -20.60 6.10 17.93
N ASN A 153 -20.94 6.87 18.96
CA ASN A 153 -20.00 7.80 19.59
C ASN A 153 -18.81 7.08 20.23
N ILE A 154 -19.03 5.94 20.88
CA ILE A 154 -17.96 5.16 21.49
C ILE A 154 -17.07 4.57 20.39
N LEU A 155 -17.67 3.96 19.36
CA LEU A 155 -16.91 3.39 18.23
C LEU A 155 -16.19 4.44 17.42
N SER A 156 -16.78 5.63 17.21
CA SER A 156 -16.10 6.77 16.56
C SER A 156 -14.82 7.15 17.29
N LYS A 157 -14.82 7.09 18.63
CA LYS A 157 -13.62 7.36 19.40
C LYS A 157 -12.56 6.27 19.18
N VAL A 158 -12.96 4.98 19.20
CA VAL A 158 -12.05 3.86 18.94
C VAL A 158 -11.46 3.95 17.53
N CYS A 159 -12.31 4.19 16.52
CA CYS A 159 -11.88 4.32 15.13
C CYS A 159 -10.92 5.51 14.95
N ARG A 160 -11.19 6.64 15.60
CA ARG A 160 -10.29 7.80 15.57
C ARG A 160 -8.92 7.46 16.12
N GLU A 161 -8.84 6.85 17.28
CA GLU A 161 -7.58 6.46 17.91
C GLU A 161 -6.81 5.42 17.07
N ILE A 162 -7.52 4.51 16.39
CA ILE A 162 -6.89 3.58 15.42
C ILE A 162 -6.32 4.38 14.25
N ILE A 163 -7.08 5.29 13.67
CA ILE A 163 -6.67 6.11 12.53
C ILE A 163 -5.48 7.01 12.90
N GLU A 164 -5.43 7.54 14.11
CA GLU A 164 -4.31 8.35 14.61
C GLU A 164 -2.98 7.56 14.64
N GLN A 165 -3.02 6.22 14.79
CA GLN A 165 -1.81 5.40 14.69
C GLN A 165 -1.17 5.41 13.28
N LEU A 166 -1.90 5.85 12.25
CA LEU A 166 -1.34 6.02 10.90
C LEU A 166 -0.19 7.03 10.88
N GLU A 167 -0.26 8.10 11.67
CA GLU A 167 0.83 9.08 11.80
C GLU A 167 2.15 8.38 12.12
N SER A 168 2.15 7.54 13.16
CA SER A 168 3.33 6.78 13.55
C SER A 168 3.67 5.66 12.56
N GLY A 169 2.66 5.05 11.95
CA GLY A 169 2.85 4.00 10.93
C GLY A 169 3.58 4.51 9.70
N TRP A 170 3.26 5.73 9.27
CA TRP A 170 3.82 6.37 8.07
C TRP A 170 5.07 7.22 8.33
N SER A 171 5.44 7.47 9.60
CA SER A 171 6.52 8.39 10.00
C SER A 171 7.88 8.10 9.38
N GLU A 172 8.14 6.85 9.00
CA GLU A 172 9.40 6.46 8.35
C GLU A 172 9.49 6.91 6.89
N ILE A 173 8.35 7.10 6.24
CA ILE A 173 8.30 7.47 4.82
C ILE A 173 7.98 8.94 4.67
N MET A 174 6.97 9.41 5.38
CA MET A 174 6.52 10.79 5.32
C MET A 174 5.70 11.16 6.56
N GLU A 175 5.73 12.43 6.90
CA GLU A 175 4.82 12.98 7.92
C GLU A 175 3.41 13.04 7.35
N VAL A 176 2.48 12.40 8.03
CA VAL A 176 1.06 12.43 7.71
C VAL A 176 0.26 12.86 8.93
N THR A 177 -0.82 13.57 8.69
CA THR A 177 -1.75 14.00 9.76
C THR A 177 -3.14 13.46 9.45
N PRO A 178 -3.62 12.47 10.21
CA PRO A 178 -4.96 11.94 10.05
C PRO A 178 -6.02 12.90 10.60
N GLU A 179 -7.12 13.06 9.85
CA GLU A 179 -8.28 13.84 10.24
C GLU A 179 -9.55 12.99 10.10
N PHE A 180 -10.10 12.54 11.22
CA PHE A 180 -11.33 11.78 11.24
C PHE A 180 -12.52 12.66 10.89
N GLU A 181 -13.34 12.24 9.92
CA GLU A 181 -14.53 12.99 9.47
C GLU A 181 -15.83 12.43 10.07
N SER A 182 -16.12 11.16 9.79
CA SER A 182 -17.40 10.58 10.19
C SER A 182 -17.34 9.06 10.31
N LEU A 183 -18.33 8.50 11.03
CA LEU A 183 -18.61 7.07 11.07
C LEU A 183 -20.04 6.82 10.59
N ASP A 184 -20.21 5.84 9.73
CA ASP A 184 -21.51 5.39 9.22
C ASP A 184 -21.66 3.87 9.34
N THR A 185 -22.89 3.38 9.26
CA THR A 185 -23.21 1.97 9.26
C THR A 185 -23.65 1.41 7.92
N ASN A 186 -23.98 2.32 7.00
CA ASN A 186 -24.41 1.96 5.66
C ASN A 186 -23.31 2.24 4.62
N PRO A 187 -22.73 1.21 4.00
CA PRO A 187 -21.65 1.38 3.03
C PRO A 187 -22.06 2.16 1.77
N THR A 188 -23.35 2.22 1.47
CA THR A 188 -23.87 2.91 0.28
C THR A 188 -24.33 4.32 0.54
N ALA A 189 -24.38 4.78 1.80
CA ALA A 189 -24.90 6.10 2.16
C ALA A 189 -23.98 7.24 1.67
N ASN A 190 -22.68 7.04 1.69
CA ASN A 190 -21.68 8.02 1.29
C ASN A 190 -20.93 7.56 0.04
N GLN A 191 -21.42 7.91 -1.14
CA GLN A 191 -20.73 7.67 -2.40
C GLN A 191 -19.69 8.77 -2.66
N THR A 192 -18.62 8.76 -1.87
CA THR A 192 -17.52 9.73 -1.99
C THR A 192 -16.58 9.45 -3.16
N LEU A 193 -16.59 8.22 -3.67
CA LEU A 193 -15.71 7.76 -4.75
C LEU A 193 -16.53 7.22 -5.93
N ALA A 194 -15.94 7.31 -7.13
CA ALA A 194 -16.53 6.69 -8.30
C ALA A 194 -16.50 5.16 -8.19
N PRO A 195 -17.53 4.42 -8.66
CA PRO A 195 -17.58 2.97 -8.56
C PRO A 195 -16.36 2.26 -9.15
N ASN A 196 -15.85 2.79 -10.28
CA ASN A 196 -14.69 2.23 -10.99
C ASN A 196 -13.35 2.81 -10.52
N GLU A 197 -13.33 3.62 -9.45
CA GLU A 197 -12.07 4.16 -8.92
C GLU A 197 -11.18 3.02 -8.44
N PRO A 198 -9.94 2.89 -8.95
CA PRO A 198 -9.00 1.90 -8.43
C PRO A 198 -8.56 2.28 -7.03
N VAL A 199 -8.69 1.35 -6.10
CA VAL A 199 -8.30 1.53 -4.71
C VAL A 199 -7.28 0.46 -4.30
N ALA A 200 -6.34 0.82 -3.44
CA ALA A 200 -5.55 -0.15 -2.71
C ALA A 200 -6.35 -0.59 -1.49
N LEU A 201 -6.72 -1.85 -1.47
CA LEU A 201 -7.40 -2.50 -0.35
C LEU A 201 -6.36 -3.23 0.50
N ILE A 202 -6.22 -2.79 1.74
CA ILE A 202 -5.36 -3.41 2.74
C ILE A 202 -6.25 -4.11 3.75
N SER A 203 -6.18 -5.43 3.78
CA SER A 203 -6.94 -6.25 4.71
C SER A 203 -6.06 -6.69 5.88
N PHE A 204 -6.48 -6.37 7.08
CA PHE A 204 -5.81 -6.77 8.32
C PHE A 204 -6.59 -7.90 8.96
N LEU A 205 -5.92 -9.03 9.19
CA LEU A 205 -6.43 -10.10 10.02
C LEU A 205 -6.26 -9.71 11.48
N VAL A 206 -7.35 -9.70 12.21
CA VAL A 206 -7.40 -9.43 13.65
C VAL A 206 -7.74 -10.72 14.39
N GLU A 207 -6.79 -11.21 15.16
CA GLU A 207 -6.97 -12.38 16.03
C GLU A 207 -7.29 -11.89 17.44
N PHE A 208 -8.42 -12.32 17.96
CA PHE A 208 -8.95 -11.94 19.26
C PHE A 208 -9.40 -13.18 20.04
N GLY A 209 -8.51 -13.70 20.90
CA GLY A 209 -8.75 -14.97 21.57
C GLY A 209 -8.76 -16.15 20.59
N GLU A 210 -9.89 -16.83 20.46
CA GLU A 210 -10.10 -17.91 19.49
C GLU A 210 -10.82 -17.42 18.22
N ASP A 211 -11.27 -16.16 18.21
CA ASP A 211 -11.95 -15.54 17.09
C ASP A 211 -10.96 -14.83 16.16
N SER A 212 -11.28 -14.80 14.87
CA SER A 212 -10.61 -13.98 13.88
C SER A 212 -11.61 -13.14 13.12
N THR A 213 -11.18 -11.95 12.70
CA THR A 213 -11.99 -10.99 11.97
C THR A 213 -11.10 -10.09 11.11
N TYR A 214 -11.70 -9.16 10.37
CA TYR A 214 -10.98 -8.27 9.49
C TYR A 214 -11.24 -6.80 9.81
N ILE A 215 -10.19 -6.00 9.59
CA ILE A 215 -10.24 -4.56 9.40
C ILE A 215 -9.77 -4.29 7.99
N ASN A 216 -10.50 -3.53 7.23
CA ASN A 216 -10.18 -3.18 5.85
C ASN A 216 -9.89 -1.70 5.73
N LEU A 217 -8.76 -1.36 5.08
CA LEU A 217 -8.38 0.01 4.78
C LEU A 217 -8.36 0.19 3.26
N CYS A 218 -9.18 1.12 2.78
CA CYS A 218 -9.36 1.40 1.36
C CYS A 218 -8.75 2.78 1.04
N ILE A 219 -7.65 2.79 0.28
CA ILE A 219 -6.93 4.00 -0.12
C ILE A 219 -7.14 4.22 -1.62
N PRO A 220 -7.87 5.28 -2.05
CA PRO A 220 -8.05 5.59 -3.46
C PRO A 220 -6.72 5.93 -4.15
N TYR A 221 -6.57 5.47 -5.40
CA TYR A 221 -5.37 5.76 -6.19
C TYR A 221 -5.14 7.26 -6.32
N LEU A 222 -6.19 8.04 -6.62
CA LEU A 222 -6.11 9.50 -6.74
C LEU A 222 -5.59 10.19 -5.47
N SER A 223 -5.84 9.60 -4.30
CA SER A 223 -5.39 10.17 -3.03
C SER A 223 -3.87 10.07 -2.85
N ILE A 224 -3.26 9.01 -3.36
CA ILE A 224 -1.85 8.68 -3.13
C ILE A 224 -0.98 8.83 -4.39
N GLU A 225 -1.56 8.99 -5.58
CA GLU A 225 -0.87 9.02 -6.88
C GLU A 225 0.40 9.88 -6.88
N LYS A 226 0.31 11.11 -6.35
CA LYS A 226 1.44 12.06 -6.32
C LYS A 226 2.56 11.66 -5.37
N LEU A 227 2.31 10.70 -4.50
CA LEU A 227 3.22 10.27 -3.45
C LEU A 227 3.86 8.91 -3.75
N LEU A 228 3.26 8.12 -4.67
CA LEU A 228 3.69 6.77 -4.96
C LEU A 228 5.16 6.67 -5.39
N ASP A 229 5.61 7.56 -6.26
CA ASP A 229 7.00 7.57 -6.72
C ASP A 229 7.97 7.88 -5.56
N LYS A 230 7.59 8.80 -4.67
CA LYS A 230 8.38 9.12 -3.48
C LYS A 230 8.41 7.96 -2.48
N LEU A 231 7.26 7.29 -2.30
CA LEU A 231 7.15 6.13 -1.43
C LEU A 231 8.11 5.01 -1.82
N VAL A 232 8.19 4.69 -3.10
CA VAL A 232 9.09 3.65 -3.61
C VAL A 232 10.54 4.03 -3.39
N VAL A 233 10.93 5.27 -3.72
CA VAL A 233 12.32 5.74 -3.58
C VAL A 233 12.74 5.76 -2.10
N GLU A 234 11.94 6.36 -1.22
CA GLU A 234 12.22 6.41 0.22
C GLU A 234 12.32 5.00 0.83
N TYR A 235 11.45 4.12 0.38
CA TYR A 235 11.46 2.74 0.81
C TYR A 235 12.75 2.00 0.43
N TRP A 236 13.19 2.12 -0.84
CA TRP A 236 14.41 1.47 -1.30
C TRP A 236 15.66 2.04 -0.63
N LEU A 237 15.70 3.35 -0.38
CA LEU A 237 16.82 3.98 0.31
C LEU A 237 16.98 3.51 1.76
N ARG A 238 15.88 3.18 2.45
CA ARG A 238 15.91 2.75 3.86
C ARG A 238 15.98 1.24 4.07
N SER A 239 15.46 0.45 3.13
CA SER A 239 15.57 -1.01 3.21
C SER A 239 16.99 -1.52 2.90
N SER A 240 17.87 -0.65 2.39
CA SER A 240 19.28 -0.94 2.21
C SER A 240 20.11 -0.79 3.49
N ASP A 241 19.54 -0.30 4.58
CA ASP A 241 20.28 -0.17 5.86
C ASP A 241 20.41 -1.50 6.62
N ASP A 242 19.67 -2.55 6.24
CA ASP A 242 19.65 -3.81 7.01
C ASP A 242 20.35 -5.02 6.33
N GLU A 243 20.52 -5.03 5.01
CA GLU A 243 21.26 -6.10 4.32
C GLU A 243 21.92 -5.56 3.02
N ASP A 244 23.26 -5.60 2.93
CA ASP A 244 24.08 -5.36 1.73
C ASP A 244 24.38 -3.89 1.33
N GLU A 245 24.91 -3.07 2.25
CA GLU A 245 25.52 -1.77 1.88
C GLU A 245 26.66 -1.92 0.84
N GLU A 246 27.41 -3.03 0.86
CA GLU A 246 28.54 -3.25 -0.06
C GLU A 246 28.08 -3.48 -1.51
N ASP A 247 27.01 -4.27 -1.73
CA ASP A 247 26.50 -4.57 -3.08
C ASP A 247 25.78 -3.35 -3.71
N LEU A 248 25.06 -2.56 -2.90
CA LEU A 248 24.41 -1.34 -3.37
C LEU A 248 25.40 -0.25 -3.77
N VAL A 249 26.51 -0.11 -3.02
CA VAL A 249 27.59 0.83 -3.35
C VAL A 249 28.27 0.43 -4.67
N GLU A 250 28.43 -0.86 -4.95
CA GLU A 250 28.98 -1.33 -6.23
C GLU A 250 28.01 -1.09 -7.41
N ILE A 251 26.71 -1.34 -7.23
CA ILE A 251 25.69 -1.09 -8.26
C ILE A 251 25.60 0.42 -8.57
N ILE A 252 25.60 1.27 -7.54
CA ILE A 252 25.57 2.74 -7.70
C ILE A 252 26.85 3.21 -8.39
N LYS A 253 28.02 2.72 -7.99
CA LYS A 253 29.29 3.02 -8.65
C LYS A 253 29.26 2.60 -10.12
N GLY A 254 28.77 1.39 -10.41
CA GLY A 254 28.65 0.89 -11.78
C GLY A 254 27.72 1.71 -12.65
N THR A 255 26.65 2.25 -12.06
CA THR A 255 25.67 3.10 -12.78
C THR A 255 26.15 4.52 -13.00
N ILE A 256 26.93 5.09 -12.05
CA ILE A 256 27.44 6.46 -12.14
C ILE A 256 28.72 6.55 -12.98
N GLN A 257 29.55 5.49 -12.96
CA GLN A 257 30.84 5.48 -13.66
C GLN A 257 30.77 5.78 -15.17
N PRO A 258 29.76 5.35 -15.95
CA PRO A 258 29.65 5.67 -17.36
C PRO A 258 29.01 7.04 -17.65
N VAL A 259 28.63 7.83 -16.63
CA VAL A 259 27.96 9.11 -16.84
C VAL A 259 28.98 10.17 -17.24
N GLU A 260 28.88 10.67 -18.48
CA GLU A 260 29.68 11.77 -18.97
C GLU A 260 29.26 13.10 -18.33
N LEU A 261 30.13 13.69 -17.54
CA LEU A 261 29.93 15.03 -16.96
C LEU A 261 30.67 16.08 -17.79
N LYS A 262 29.93 17.08 -18.28
CA LYS A 262 30.53 18.26 -18.92
C LYS A 262 31.08 19.20 -17.85
N ILE A 263 32.40 19.25 -17.72
CA ILE A 263 33.07 20.20 -16.82
C ILE A 263 33.32 21.47 -17.60
N LYS A 264 32.81 22.60 -17.12
CA LYS A 264 33.08 23.94 -17.64
C LYS A 264 33.88 24.70 -16.61
N ALA A 265 35.17 24.97 -16.92
CA ALA A 265 36.00 25.84 -16.09
C ALA A 265 35.81 27.28 -16.55
N GLU A 266 35.25 28.11 -15.68
CA GLU A 266 35.07 29.56 -15.95
C GLU A 266 36.13 30.33 -15.16
N LEU A 267 37.07 30.94 -15.88
CA LEU A 267 38.16 31.72 -15.27
C LEU A 267 37.72 33.11 -14.81
N GLY A 268 36.64 33.61 -15.37
CA GLY A 268 36.06 34.90 -15.06
C GLY A 268 35.20 35.42 -16.21
N LYS A 269 34.48 36.49 -15.96
CA LYS A 269 33.62 37.14 -16.94
C LYS A 269 34.10 38.58 -17.12
N THR A 270 33.90 39.12 -18.33
CA THR A 270 34.07 40.54 -18.60
C THR A 270 32.99 41.00 -19.58
N GLN A 271 32.65 42.27 -19.52
CA GLN A 271 31.77 42.91 -20.48
C GLN A 271 32.59 43.83 -21.33
N ILE A 272 32.50 43.65 -22.64
CA ILE A 272 33.14 44.51 -23.65
C ILE A 272 32.09 45.03 -24.64
N ASN A 273 32.29 46.16 -25.22
CA ASN A 273 31.43 46.72 -26.27
C ASN A 273 31.64 45.95 -27.58
N VAL A 274 30.67 46.02 -28.47
CA VAL A 274 30.71 45.32 -29.77
C VAL A 274 31.88 45.85 -30.62
N GLU A 275 32.19 47.13 -30.52
CA GLU A 275 33.29 47.76 -31.20
C GLU A 275 34.67 47.28 -30.72
N GLU A 276 34.86 47.18 -29.39
CA GLU A 276 36.04 46.61 -28.75
C GLU A 276 36.19 45.10 -29.05
N PHE A 277 35.08 44.38 -29.21
CA PHE A 277 35.10 42.96 -29.58
C PHE A 277 35.57 42.74 -31.03
N LEU A 278 35.19 43.65 -31.95
CA LEU A 278 35.58 43.57 -33.37
C LEU A 278 37.04 43.94 -33.61
N ASP A 279 37.63 44.76 -32.73
CA ASP A 279 39.01 45.23 -32.81
C ASP A 279 40.02 44.29 -32.11
N LEU A 280 39.54 43.19 -31.47
CA LEU A 280 40.38 42.21 -30.76
C LEU A 280 41.38 41.52 -31.72
N VAL A 281 42.64 41.57 -31.39
CA VAL A 281 43.70 40.86 -32.10
C VAL A 281 44.47 39.91 -31.17
N VAL A 282 45.20 38.96 -31.78
CA VAL A 282 46.02 38.02 -31.03
C VAL A 282 47.15 38.78 -30.30
N GLY A 283 47.10 38.67 -28.95
CA GLY A 283 48.06 39.39 -28.07
C GLY A 283 47.38 40.38 -27.12
N ASP A 284 46.11 40.70 -27.34
CA ASP A 284 45.33 41.55 -26.43
C ASP A 284 45.07 40.94 -25.10
N VAL A 285 44.99 41.75 -24.05
CA VAL A 285 44.75 41.31 -22.66
C VAL A 285 43.39 41.77 -22.22
N LEU A 286 42.50 40.82 -21.92
CA LEU A 286 41.20 41.08 -21.36
C LEU A 286 41.23 41.01 -19.84
N LYS A 287 40.77 42.07 -19.19
CA LYS A 287 40.64 42.11 -17.74
C LYS A 287 39.34 41.40 -17.31
N LEU A 288 39.47 40.36 -16.51
CA LEU A 288 38.32 39.62 -15.96
C LEU A 288 37.89 40.23 -14.60
N ASP A 289 36.64 40.00 -14.22
CA ASP A 289 36.05 40.49 -12.98
C ASP A 289 36.52 39.70 -11.74
N THR A 290 37.11 38.52 -11.96
CA THR A 290 37.63 37.65 -10.87
C THR A 290 39.05 38.04 -10.49
N LYS A 291 39.29 38.25 -9.18
CA LYS A 291 40.64 38.38 -8.61
C LYS A 291 41.22 37.00 -8.40
N THR A 292 42.34 36.69 -9.00
CA THR A 292 43.19 35.57 -8.61
C THR A 292 43.65 35.77 -7.17
N LYS A 293 43.31 34.76 -6.32
CA LYS A 293 43.90 34.66 -4.97
C LYS A 293 45.28 34.05 -5.05
#